data_58955e53013cea39bb253b41f4696e1e
#
_entry.id   58955e53013cea39bb253b41f4696e1e
#
_cell.length_a   1.000
_cell.length_b   1.000
_cell.length_c   1.000
_cell.angle_alpha   90.00
_cell.angle_beta   90.00
_cell.angle_gamma   90.00
#
_symmetry.space_group_name_H-M   'P 1'
#
loop_
_entity.id
_entity.type
_entity.pdbx_description
1 polymer ?
#
loop_
_entity_poly.entity_id
_entity_poly.type
_entity_poly.pdbx_seq_one_letter_code
_entity_poly.pdbx_strand_id
1 'polypeptide(L)'
;MIGRRAVLGTSFALAAGAARAGTGEPANERVNFSVLRKGSAIGTHAIAFQRAGNVLEAHIDVSMSVGIGPITLFRYRMTGVETWREDRFAEIETTTDNDGEKLHIAARRGAAGVVVDSSKLGRATLPADALPLTHWSIRCMSAPLFNPQDGKPMQLTVKPLGAARVALVSGADVNATRYSLTGESTLDDWYDANNVWTALRAVATDGSIIEYRRTA
;
A
#
# COMPACT_ATOMS: atom_id res chain seq x y z
N MET A 1 41.75 -37.64 51.62
CA MET A 1 41.61 -37.56 50.12
C MET A 1 40.19 -37.22 49.81
N ILE A 2 39.93 -35.97 49.49
CA ILE A 2 38.60 -35.45 49.17
C ILE A 2 38.65 -34.95 47.73
N GLY A 3 37.92 -35.65 46.86
CA GLY A 3 37.89 -35.33 45.42
C GLY A 3 37.00 -34.12 45.14
N ARG A 4 37.55 -33.15 44.42
CA ARG A 4 36.82 -31.98 43.87
C ARG A 4 36.12 -32.40 42.57
N ARG A 5 34.78 -32.38 42.58
CA ARG A 5 33.97 -32.45 41.34
C ARG A 5 33.89 -31.07 40.73
N ALA A 6 34.43 -30.91 39.52
CA ALA A 6 34.22 -29.71 38.69
C ALA A 6 32.84 -29.80 38.03
N VAL A 7 32.01 -28.78 38.22
CA VAL A 7 30.74 -28.61 37.54
C VAL A 7 31.01 -27.73 36.31
N LEU A 8 30.89 -28.29 35.11
CA LEU A 8 30.91 -27.57 33.86
C LEU A 8 29.55 -26.91 33.65
N GLY A 9 29.46 -25.60 33.84
CA GLY A 9 28.31 -24.83 33.49
C GLY A 9 28.30 -24.54 31.99
N THR A 10 27.34 -25.15 31.29
CA THR A 10 27.06 -24.88 29.87
C THR A 10 26.25 -23.61 29.75
N SER A 11 26.87 -22.49 29.35
CA SER A 11 26.16 -21.25 29.06
C SER A 11 25.48 -21.36 27.71
N PHE A 12 24.15 -21.45 27.68
CA PHE A 12 23.35 -21.28 26.49
C PHE A 12 23.28 -19.78 26.16
N ALA A 13 23.98 -19.35 25.13
CA ALA A 13 23.80 -18.03 24.54
C ALA A 13 22.50 -18.05 23.71
N LEU A 14 21.43 -17.41 24.20
CA LEU A 14 20.26 -17.07 23.37
C LEU A 14 20.72 -16.01 22.34
N ALA A 15 20.88 -16.44 21.10
CA ALA A 15 20.94 -15.50 19.97
C ALA A 15 19.54 -14.90 19.81
N ALA A 16 19.37 -13.67 20.30
CA ALA A 16 18.20 -12.86 19.96
C ALA A 16 18.29 -12.51 18.47
N GLY A 17 17.63 -13.29 17.64
CA GLY A 17 17.42 -12.94 16.23
C GLY A 17 16.63 -11.65 16.18
N ALA A 18 17.26 -10.55 15.74
CA ALA A 18 16.55 -9.33 15.43
C ALA A 18 15.52 -9.66 14.33
N ALA A 19 14.25 -9.70 14.69
CA ALA A 19 13.16 -9.76 13.74
C ALA A 19 13.28 -8.52 12.85
N ARG A 20 13.70 -8.69 11.59
CA ARG A 20 13.61 -7.63 10.59
C ARG A 20 12.12 -7.32 10.46
N ALA A 21 11.73 -6.09 10.78
CA ALA A 21 10.40 -5.61 10.46
C ALA A 21 10.20 -5.80 8.95
N GLY A 22 9.26 -6.68 8.59
CA GLY A 22 8.96 -6.99 7.20
C GLY A 22 8.60 -5.69 6.47
N THR A 23 9.04 -5.55 5.24
CA THR A 23 8.78 -4.37 4.39
C THR A 23 7.30 -4.23 4.02
N GLY A 24 6.43 -5.16 4.45
CA GLY A 24 5.03 -5.25 4.04
C GLY A 24 4.89 -5.87 2.65
N GLU A 25 6.00 -6.34 2.07
CA GLU A 25 5.98 -7.08 0.83
C GLU A 25 5.38 -8.48 1.07
N PRO A 26 4.31 -8.86 0.38
CA PRO A 26 3.76 -10.21 0.51
C PRO A 26 4.78 -11.25 0.05
N ALA A 27 4.80 -12.40 0.74
CA ALA A 27 5.57 -13.56 0.32
C ALA A 27 5.14 -14.09 -1.06
N ASN A 28 3.93 -13.75 -1.49
CA ASN A 28 3.38 -14.05 -2.80
C ASN A 28 3.78 -12.96 -3.81
N GLU A 29 4.04 -13.37 -5.04
CA GLU A 29 4.37 -12.46 -6.14
C GLU A 29 3.22 -11.52 -6.53
N ARG A 30 2.05 -11.67 -5.92
CA ARG A 30 0.87 -10.88 -6.26
C ARG A 30 -0.11 -10.74 -5.10
N VAL A 31 -0.74 -9.55 -5.00
CA VAL A 31 -1.90 -9.28 -4.13
C VAL A 31 -3.03 -8.75 -5.00
N ASN A 32 -4.22 -9.34 -4.85
CA ASN A 32 -5.39 -8.97 -5.63
C ASN A 32 -6.55 -8.61 -4.70
N PHE A 33 -7.33 -7.60 -5.10
CA PHE A 33 -8.52 -7.16 -4.40
C PHE A 33 -9.72 -7.11 -5.34
N SER A 34 -10.87 -7.50 -4.81
CA SER A 34 -12.16 -7.10 -5.35
C SER A 34 -12.53 -5.74 -4.77
N VAL A 35 -12.90 -4.80 -5.63
CA VAL A 35 -13.39 -3.48 -5.24
C VAL A 35 -14.90 -3.48 -5.24
N LEU A 36 -15.50 -3.15 -4.10
CA LEU A 36 -16.94 -3.16 -3.90
C LEU A 36 -17.46 -1.74 -3.63
N ARG A 37 -18.68 -1.47 -4.07
CA ARG A 37 -19.46 -0.28 -3.72
C ARG A 37 -20.86 -0.71 -3.33
N LYS A 38 -21.30 -0.35 -2.11
CA LYS A 38 -22.61 -0.78 -1.58
C LYS A 38 -22.79 -2.31 -1.64
N GLY A 39 -21.70 -3.07 -1.39
CA GLY A 39 -21.69 -4.53 -1.43
C GLY A 39 -21.60 -5.17 -2.82
N SER A 40 -21.73 -4.42 -3.90
CA SER A 40 -21.62 -4.93 -5.29
C SER A 40 -20.20 -4.73 -5.81
N ALA A 41 -19.64 -5.75 -6.49
CA ALA A 41 -18.33 -5.64 -7.12
C ALA A 41 -18.38 -4.64 -8.28
N ILE A 42 -17.47 -3.67 -8.28
CA ILE A 42 -17.33 -2.65 -9.31
C ILE A 42 -15.98 -2.72 -10.03
N GLY A 43 -15.07 -3.58 -9.58
CA GLY A 43 -13.76 -3.70 -10.20
C GLY A 43 -12.74 -4.48 -9.39
N THR A 44 -11.48 -4.29 -9.76
CA THR A 44 -10.33 -4.98 -9.19
C THR A 44 -9.16 -4.02 -8.96
N HIS A 45 -8.30 -4.36 -7.99
CA HIS A 45 -6.97 -3.78 -7.82
C HIS A 45 -5.98 -4.93 -7.68
N ALA A 46 -5.02 -4.99 -8.56
CA ALA A 46 -3.97 -6.01 -8.56
C ALA A 46 -2.60 -5.35 -8.43
N ILE A 47 -1.72 -5.98 -7.65
CA ILE A 47 -0.32 -5.58 -7.53
C ILE A 47 0.53 -6.82 -7.71
N ALA A 48 1.40 -6.83 -8.73
CA ALA A 48 2.37 -7.89 -8.95
C ALA A 48 3.77 -7.40 -8.56
N PHE A 49 4.47 -8.20 -7.77
CA PHE A 49 5.81 -7.85 -7.28
C PHE A 49 6.87 -8.65 -8.05
N GLN A 50 7.92 -7.94 -8.46
CA GLN A 50 9.09 -8.53 -9.10
C GLN A 50 10.34 -8.08 -8.36
N ARG A 51 11.18 -9.03 -7.94
CA ARG A 51 12.42 -8.74 -7.23
C ARG A 51 13.62 -9.22 -8.04
N ALA A 52 14.58 -8.32 -8.24
CA ALA A 52 15.86 -8.60 -8.88
C ALA A 52 16.99 -8.01 -8.01
N GLY A 53 17.66 -8.86 -7.23
CA GLY A 53 18.68 -8.43 -6.26
C GLY A 53 18.10 -7.49 -5.20
N ASN A 54 18.60 -6.25 -5.15
CA ASN A 54 18.13 -5.20 -4.23
C ASN A 54 17.04 -4.28 -4.80
N VAL A 55 16.51 -4.62 -5.97
CA VAL A 55 15.42 -3.89 -6.64
C VAL A 55 14.12 -4.66 -6.48
N LEU A 56 13.08 -3.97 -6.02
CA LEU A 56 11.70 -4.42 -5.99
C LEU A 56 10.87 -3.54 -6.91
N GLU A 57 10.11 -4.13 -7.80
CA GLU A 57 9.10 -3.46 -8.61
C GLU A 57 7.71 -3.93 -8.22
N ALA A 58 6.80 -2.98 -7.97
CA ALA A 58 5.38 -3.22 -7.76
C ALA A 58 4.62 -2.72 -9.00
N HIS A 59 4.09 -3.65 -9.78
CA HIS A 59 3.26 -3.38 -10.95
C HIS A 59 1.80 -3.30 -10.52
N ILE A 60 1.21 -2.12 -10.65
CA ILE A 60 -0.13 -1.78 -10.16
C ILE A 60 -1.10 -1.75 -11.34
N ASP A 61 -2.25 -2.42 -11.21
CA ASP A 61 -3.37 -2.34 -12.16
C ASP A 61 -4.68 -2.20 -11.37
N VAL A 62 -5.37 -1.08 -11.58
CA VAL A 62 -6.67 -0.78 -10.98
C VAL A 62 -7.68 -0.57 -12.09
N SER A 63 -8.83 -1.23 -12.00
CA SER A 63 -9.93 -1.06 -12.94
C SER A 63 -11.26 -1.08 -12.20
N MET A 64 -12.05 -0.02 -12.36
CA MET A 64 -13.37 0.10 -11.76
C MET A 64 -14.38 0.64 -12.78
N SER A 65 -15.61 0.17 -12.70
CA SER A 65 -16.73 0.65 -13.52
C SER A 65 -18.02 0.61 -12.71
N VAL A 66 -18.76 1.70 -12.74
CA VAL A 66 -20.10 1.80 -12.14
C VAL A 66 -21.09 2.09 -13.23
N GLY A 67 -22.21 1.36 -13.25
CA GLY A 67 -23.25 1.53 -14.27
C GLY A 67 -24.63 1.15 -13.77
N ILE A 68 -25.63 1.42 -14.60
CA ILE A 68 -27.03 1.00 -14.43
C ILE A 68 -27.44 0.24 -15.69
N GLY A 69 -27.65 -1.08 -15.56
CA GLY A 69 -27.90 -1.95 -16.72
C GLY A 69 -26.74 -1.85 -17.72
N PRO A 70 -27.00 -1.60 -19.01
CA PRO A 70 -25.94 -1.51 -20.02
C PRO A 70 -25.22 -0.15 -20.05
N ILE A 71 -25.64 0.83 -19.23
CA ILE A 71 -25.11 2.19 -19.25
C ILE A 71 -24.01 2.34 -18.22
N THR A 72 -22.77 2.64 -18.67
CA THR A 72 -21.65 2.99 -17.80
C THR A 72 -21.79 4.47 -17.39
N LEU A 73 -21.80 4.73 -16.09
CA LEU A 73 -21.89 6.07 -15.51
C LEU A 73 -20.54 6.62 -15.08
N PHE A 74 -19.58 5.73 -14.77
CA PHE A 74 -18.23 6.09 -14.33
C PHE A 74 -17.27 4.96 -14.68
N ARG A 75 -16.08 5.32 -15.12
CA ARG A 75 -14.97 4.38 -15.38
C ARG A 75 -13.69 4.95 -14.82
N TYR A 76 -12.93 4.07 -14.17
CA TYR A 76 -11.61 4.39 -13.66
C TYR A 76 -10.62 3.30 -14.04
N ARG A 77 -9.45 3.69 -14.53
CA ARG A 77 -8.33 2.80 -14.77
C ARG A 77 -7.04 3.49 -14.38
N MET A 78 -6.20 2.80 -13.61
CA MET A 78 -4.83 3.24 -13.32
C MET A 78 -3.88 2.05 -13.51
N THR A 79 -2.77 2.31 -14.21
CA THR A 79 -1.64 1.39 -14.27
C THR A 79 -0.39 2.12 -13.82
N GLY A 80 0.54 1.42 -13.19
CA GLY A 80 1.80 2.02 -12.77
C GLY A 80 2.84 1.00 -12.38
N VAL A 81 4.08 1.48 -12.32
CA VAL A 81 5.23 0.72 -11.80
C VAL A 81 5.89 1.57 -10.72
N GLU A 82 5.97 1.01 -9.53
CA GLU A 82 6.66 1.61 -8.38
C GLU A 82 7.92 0.81 -8.10
N THR A 83 9.08 1.48 -8.10
CA THR A 83 10.39 0.86 -7.92
C THR A 83 10.99 1.25 -6.58
N TRP A 84 11.46 0.25 -5.85
CA TRP A 84 12.22 0.41 -4.62
C TRP A 84 13.62 -0.17 -4.80
N ARG A 85 14.64 0.53 -4.25
CA ARG A 85 16.04 0.09 -4.25
C ARG A 85 16.55 0.08 -2.81
N GLU A 86 17.15 -1.02 -2.38
CA GLU A 86 17.67 -1.15 -1.01
C GLU A 86 16.60 -0.77 0.04
N ASP A 87 15.36 -1.26 -0.15
CA ASP A 87 14.19 -0.97 0.70
C ASP A 87 13.82 0.52 0.80
N ARG A 88 14.22 1.34 -0.18
CA ARG A 88 13.84 2.75 -0.29
C ARG A 88 13.07 3.00 -1.57
N PHE A 89 12.01 3.79 -1.47
CA PHE A 89 11.32 4.30 -2.65
C PHE A 89 12.33 4.98 -3.59
N ALA A 90 12.36 4.57 -4.84
CA ALA A 90 13.22 5.16 -5.87
C ALA A 90 12.42 5.98 -6.87
N GLU A 91 11.40 5.39 -7.46
CA GLU A 91 10.59 6.04 -8.48
C GLU A 91 9.21 5.38 -8.62
N ILE A 92 8.27 6.12 -9.16
CA ILE A 92 6.97 5.62 -9.63
C ILE A 92 6.59 6.33 -10.92
N GLU A 93 5.99 5.57 -11.84
CA GLU A 93 5.34 6.10 -13.03
C GLU A 93 3.92 5.54 -13.10
N THR A 94 2.92 6.40 -13.30
CA THR A 94 1.52 5.98 -13.42
C THR A 94 0.84 6.66 -14.59
N THR A 95 -0.14 5.96 -15.15
CA THR A 95 -1.11 6.49 -16.09
C THR A 95 -2.51 6.21 -15.57
N THR A 96 -3.34 7.25 -15.51
CA THR A 96 -4.71 7.16 -15.01
C THR A 96 -5.69 7.65 -16.06
N ASP A 97 -6.79 6.93 -16.22
CA ASP A 97 -8.00 7.36 -16.93
C ASP A 97 -9.11 7.48 -15.88
N ASN A 98 -9.44 8.68 -15.50
CA ASN A 98 -10.49 8.98 -14.53
C ASN A 98 -11.70 9.54 -15.24
N ASP A 99 -12.58 8.64 -15.71
CA ASP A 99 -13.80 8.96 -16.45
C ASP A 99 -13.54 9.85 -17.70
N GLY A 100 -12.46 9.55 -18.43
CA GLY A 100 -12.01 10.26 -19.62
C GLY A 100 -10.92 11.32 -19.36
N GLU A 101 -10.71 11.78 -18.12
CA GLU A 101 -9.55 12.60 -17.78
C GLU A 101 -8.29 11.74 -17.77
N LYS A 102 -7.37 12.00 -18.69
CA LYS A 102 -6.09 11.30 -18.81
C LYS A 102 -5.02 12.00 -17.98
N LEU A 103 -4.47 11.29 -17.00
CA LEU A 103 -3.44 11.78 -16.12
C LEU A 103 -2.19 10.91 -16.24
N HIS A 104 -1.03 11.54 -16.07
CA HIS A 104 0.27 10.87 -16.01
C HIS A 104 1.14 11.54 -14.97
N ILE A 105 1.84 10.75 -14.16
CA ILE A 105 2.91 11.23 -13.31
C ILE A 105 4.16 10.36 -13.49
N ALA A 106 5.31 11.03 -13.34
CA ALA A 106 6.60 10.39 -13.09
C ALA A 106 7.20 11.02 -11.84
N ALA A 107 7.44 10.24 -10.80
CA ALA A 107 8.05 10.73 -9.57
C ALA A 107 9.33 9.95 -9.28
N ARG A 108 10.40 10.68 -8.94
CA ARG A 108 11.72 10.08 -8.69
C ARG A 108 12.40 10.73 -7.50
N ARG A 109 12.95 9.90 -6.61
CA ARG A 109 13.79 10.38 -5.50
C ARG A 109 15.13 10.90 -6.03
N GLY A 110 15.49 12.12 -5.64
CA GLY A 110 16.77 12.74 -5.93
C GLY A 110 17.45 13.27 -4.66
N ALA A 111 18.56 13.97 -4.81
CA ALA A 111 19.32 14.53 -3.70
C ALA A 111 18.54 15.61 -2.91
N ALA A 112 17.68 16.39 -3.59
CA ALA A 112 16.92 17.49 -3.00
C ALA A 112 15.53 17.07 -2.48
N GLY A 113 15.09 15.84 -2.75
CA GLY A 113 13.75 15.35 -2.43
C GLY A 113 13.17 14.46 -3.52
N VAL A 114 11.87 14.22 -3.46
CA VAL A 114 11.13 13.50 -4.51
C VAL A 114 10.63 14.51 -5.54
N VAL A 115 11.18 14.46 -6.75
CA VAL A 115 10.73 15.28 -7.87
C VAL A 115 9.57 14.57 -8.54
N VAL A 116 8.45 15.26 -8.65
CA VAL A 116 7.22 14.79 -9.33
C VAL A 116 7.00 15.63 -10.58
N ASP A 117 6.91 14.98 -11.73
CA ASP A 117 6.42 15.56 -12.99
C ASP A 117 4.99 15.08 -13.22
N SER A 118 4.02 15.98 -13.18
CA SER A 118 2.60 15.70 -13.33
C SER A 118 2.03 16.37 -14.57
N SER A 119 1.27 15.62 -15.36
CA SER A 119 0.55 16.17 -16.52
C SER A 119 -0.50 17.23 -16.13
N LYS A 120 -1.00 17.17 -14.88
CA LYS A 120 -2.03 18.09 -14.36
C LYS A 120 -1.44 19.28 -13.59
N LEU A 121 -0.40 19.05 -12.78
CA LEU A 121 0.11 20.04 -11.83
C LEU A 121 1.49 20.60 -12.21
N GLY A 122 2.11 20.04 -13.26
CA GLY A 122 3.48 20.38 -13.64
C GLY A 122 4.49 19.75 -12.68
N ARG A 123 5.68 20.39 -12.59
CA ARG A 123 6.81 19.86 -11.82
C ARG A 123 6.87 20.44 -10.42
N ALA A 124 7.04 19.56 -9.43
CA ALA A 124 7.20 19.91 -8.01
C ALA A 124 8.29 19.07 -7.35
N THR A 125 8.85 19.57 -6.24
CA THR A 125 9.76 18.81 -5.38
C THR A 125 9.10 18.64 -4.01
N LEU A 126 8.95 17.40 -3.58
CA LEU A 126 8.38 17.00 -2.30
C LEU A 126 9.48 16.63 -1.30
N PRO A 127 9.16 16.46 0.00
CA PRO A 127 10.11 15.98 1.00
C PRO A 127 10.85 14.72 0.54
N ALA A 128 12.09 14.54 1.00
CA ALA A 128 12.94 13.42 0.56
C ALA A 128 12.41 12.05 0.98
N ASP A 129 11.56 11.98 1.98
CA ASP A 129 10.88 10.78 2.50
C ASP A 129 9.44 10.64 2.01
N ALA A 130 8.97 11.52 1.09
CA ALA A 130 7.63 11.43 0.53
C ALA A 130 7.44 10.10 -0.23
N LEU A 131 6.24 9.51 -0.08
CA LEU A 131 5.83 8.27 -0.71
C LEU A 131 4.51 8.44 -1.47
N PRO A 132 4.32 7.72 -2.58
CA PRO A 132 3.01 7.63 -3.22
C PRO A 132 2.05 6.82 -2.34
N LEU A 133 0.80 7.25 -2.23
CA LEU A 133 -0.23 6.48 -1.51
C LEU A 133 -0.73 5.33 -2.38
N THR A 134 0.08 4.29 -2.53
CA THR A 134 -0.23 3.08 -3.28
C THR A 134 -0.76 1.94 -2.41
N HIS A 135 -0.82 2.18 -1.09
CA HIS A 135 -1.39 1.33 -0.04
C HIS A 135 -0.59 0.05 0.26
N TRP A 136 0.06 -0.59 -0.73
CA TRP A 136 0.70 -1.89 -0.53
C TRP A 136 1.85 -1.87 0.50
N SER A 137 2.54 -0.74 0.64
CA SER A 137 3.62 -0.60 1.63
C SER A 137 3.11 0.08 2.89
N ILE A 138 3.22 -0.59 4.03
CA ILE A 138 2.88 0.00 5.34
C ILE A 138 3.68 1.28 5.66
N ARG A 139 4.79 1.52 4.98
CA ARG A 139 5.60 2.75 5.15
C ARG A 139 4.83 4.02 4.81
N CYS A 140 3.78 3.93 3.99
CA CYS A 140 2.86 5.03 3.74
C CYS A 140 2.18 5.54 5.02
N MET A 141 2.08 4.71 6.06
CA MET A 141 1.44 5.10 7.32
C MET A 141 2.28 6.04 8.20
N SER A 142 3.54 6.32 7.82
CA SER A 142 4.46 7.17 8.58
C SER A 142 5.24 8.18 7.74
N ALA A 143 4.91 8.32 6.46
CA ALA A 143 5.59 9.22 5.52
C ALA A 143 4.70 10.40 5.11
N PRO A 144 5.27 11.53 4.65
CA PRO A 144 4.56 12.48 3.82
C PRO A 144 4.05 11.80 2.55
N LEU A 145 2.79 12.04 2.18
CA LEU A 145 2.15 11.32 1.10
C LEU A 145 1.87 12.21 -0.11
N PHE A 146 1.87 11.61 -1.29
CA PHE A 146 1.35 12.24 -2.50
C PHE A 146 0.42 11.27 -3.24
N ASN A 147 -0.53 11.85 -3.99
CA ASN A 147 -1.50 11.09 -4.77
C ASN A 147 -0.81 10.49 -6.01
N PRO A 148 -0.83 9.16 -6.20
CA PRO A 148 -0.21 8.51 -7.36
C PRO A 148 -0.93 8.77 -8.69
N GLN A 149 -2.11 9.43 -8.70
CA GLN A 149 -2.85 9.74 -9.93
C GLN A 149 -2.41 11.07 -10.54
N ASP A 150 -2.24 12.11 -9.72
CA ASP A 150 -1.98 13.48 -10.17
C ASP A 150 -0.73 14.11 -9.55
N GLY A 151 -0.03 13.42 -8.64
CA GLY A 151 1.19 13.89 -8.00
C GLY A 151 0.98 14.94 -6.89
N LYS A 152 -0.26 15.25 -6.53
CA LYS A 152 -0.58 16.25 -5.50
C LYS A 152 -0.10 15.80 -4.12
N PRO A 153 0.64 16.66 -3.35
CA PRO A 153 0.89 16.40 -1.94
C PRO A 153 -0.42 16.25 -1.18
N MET A 154 -0.51 15.25 -0.30
CA MET A 154 -1.73 14.96 0.45
C MET A 154 -1.58 15.42 1.91
N GLN A 155 -2.55 16.19 2.38
CA GLN A 155 -2.63 16.61 3.78
C GLN A 155 -3.49 15.60 4.55
N LEU A 156 -2.84 14.53 5.03
CA LEU A 156 -3.50 13.45 5.76
C LEU A 156 -2.93 13.30 7.17
N THR A 157 -3.82 13.05 8.12
CA THR A 157 -3.48 12.63 9.48
C THR A 157 -3.68 11.12 9.57
N VAL A 158 -2.62 10.38 9.86
CA VAL A 158 -2.65 8.92 10.03
C VAL A 158 -2.71 8.58 11.51
N LYS A 159 -3.66 7.71 11.90
CA LYS A 159 -3.80 7.21 13.28
C LYS A 159 -3.94 5.68 13.28
N PRO A 160 -3.09 4.94 14.02
CA PRO A 160 -3.33 3.53 14.28
C PRO A 160 -4.54 3.39 15.20
N LEU A 161 -5.48 2.52 14.83
CA LEU A 161 -6.70 2.21 15.60
C LEU A 161 -6.64 0.84 16.27
N GLY A 162 -5.51 0.09 16.12
CA GLY A 162 -5.27 -1.18 16.77
C GLY A 162 -5.80 -2.38 15.98
N ALA A 163 -5.90 -3.52 16.68
CA ALA A 163 -6.25 -4.80 16.08
C ALA A 163 -7.72 -4.82 15.61
N ALA A 164 -7.94 -5.40 14.44
CA ALA A 164 -9.25 -5.61 13.85
C ALA A 164 -9.28 -6.95 13.10
N ARG A 165 -10.48 -7.47 12.84
CA ARG A 165 -10.70 -8.61 11.93
C ARG A 165 -11.24 -8.09 10.61
N VAL A 166 -10.74 -8.62 9.52
CA VAL A 166 -11.11 -8.22 8.16
C VAL A 166 -11.50 -9.46 7.38
N ALA A 167 -12.68 -9.42 6.75
CA ALA A 167 -13.14 -10.49 5.88
C ALA A 167 -12.48 -10.42 4.51
N LEU A 168 -11.94 -11.54 4.04
CA LEU A 168 -11.51 -11.75 2.67
C LEU A 168 -12.71 -12.01 1.75
N VAL A 169 -12.49 -12.02 0.44
CA VAL A 169 -13.52 -12.41 -0.54
C VAL A 169 -13.99 -13.85 -0.32
N SER A 170 -13.10 -14.74 0.14
CA SER A 170 -13.44 -16.13 0.48
C SER A 170 -14.39 -16.29 1.68
N GLY A 171 -14.62 -15.22 2.44
CA GLY A 171 -15.34 -15.23 3.71
C GLY A 171 -14.48 -15.60 4.93
N ALA A 172 -13.20 -15.96 4.72
CA ALA A 172 -12.27 -16.13 5.83
C ALA A 172 -11.91 -14.78 6.46
N ASP A 173 -11.68 -14.76 7.78
CA ASP A 173 -11.23 -13.57 8.49
C ASP A 173 -9.70 -13.58 8.68
N VAL A 174 -9.09 -12.41 8.56
CA VAL A 174 -7.68 -12.16 8.84
C VAL A 174 -7.56 -11.13 9.98
N ASN A 175 -6.66 -11.38 10.92
CA ASN A 175 -6.29 -10.39 11.93
C ASN A 175 -5.37 -9.36 11.29
N ALA A 176 -5.69 -8.08 11.48
CA ALA A 176 -4.96 -6.97 10.90
C ALA A 176 -4.94 -5.78 11.86
N THR A 177 -4.00 -4.87 11.66
CA THR A 177 -4.00 -3.55 12.32
C THR A 177 -4.68 -2.55 11.40
N ARG A 178 -5.65 -1.81 11.94
CA ARG A 178 -6.35 -0.74 11.24
C ARG A 178 -5.63 0.59 11.42
N TYR A 179 -5.48 1.31 10.33
CA TYR A 179 -5.01 2.70 10.28
C TYR A 179 -6.11 3.57 9.68
N SER A 180 -6.41 4.70 10.32
CA SER A 180 -7.32 5.71 9.76
C SER A 180 -6.51 6.87 9.19
N LEU A 181 -6.86 7.27 7.96
CA LEU A 181 -6.29 8.42 7.28
C LEU A 181 -7.41 9.44 7.08
N THR A 182 -7.22 10.63 7.64
CA THR A 182 -8.23 11.71 7.62
C THR A 182 -7.61 13.03 7.17
N GLY A 183 -8.39 13.85 6.47
CA GLY A 183 -7.96 15.14 5.90
C GLY A 183 -8.65 15.38 4.57
N GLU A 184 -7.89 15.54 3.49
CA GLU A 184 -8.44 15.69 2.13
C GLU A 184 -9.21 14.44 1.66
N SER A 185 -8.91 13.28 2.22
CA SER A 185 -9.62 12.04 2.03
C SER A 185 -9.96 11.41 3.38
N THR A 186 -10.97 10.56 3.41
CA THR A 186 -11.31 9.75 4.58
C THR A 186 -11.29 8.29 4.17
N LEU A 187 -10.29 7.57 4.69
CA LEU A 187 -10.13 6.15 4.41
C LEU A 187 -9.49 5.41 5.57
N ASP A 188 -9.68 4.11 5.60
CA ASP A 188 -9.02 3.19 6.50
C ASP A 188 -8.27 2.15 5.69
N ASP A 189 -7.05 1.83 6.12
CA ASP A 189 -6.22 0.74 5.61
C ASP A 189 -6.00 -0.31 6.68
N TRP A 190 -5.89 -1.57 6.28
CA TRP A 190 -5.60 -2.69 7.16
C TRP A 190 -4.37 -3.46 6.67
N TYR A 191 -3.47 -3.75 7.61
CA TYR A 191 -2.26 -4.54 7.38
C TYR A 191 -2.23 -5.73 8.34
N ASP A 192 -1.93 -6.92 7.82
CA ASP A 192 -1.79 -8.12 8.64
C ASP A 192 -0.52 -8.12 9.51
N ALA A 193 -0.28 -9.20 10.25
CA ALA A 193 0.89 -9.33 11.12
C ALA A 193 2.25 -9.28 10.39
N ASN A 194 2.25 -9.51 9.07
CA ASN A 194 3.43 -9.42 8.21
C ASN A 194 3.52 -8.06 7.50
N ASN A 195 2.68 -7.08 7.89
CA ASN A 195 2.54 -5.78 7.26
C ASN A 195 2.05 -5.83 5.80
N VAL A 196 1.40 -6.92 5.39
CA VAL A 196 0.80 -7.04 4.05
C VAL A 196 -0.55 -6.33 4.05
N TRP A 197 -0.76 -5.47 3.06
CA TRP A 197 -2.05 -4.79 2.85
C TRP A 197 -3.19 -5.80 2.64
N THR A 198 -4.24 -5.68 3.42
CA THR A 198 -5.30 -6.69 3.52
C THR A 198 -6.66 -6.17 3.12
N ALA A 199 -6.94 -4.90 3.39
CA ALA A 199 -8.19 -4.25 3.03
C ALA A 199 -8.06 -2.72 3.01
N LEU A 200 -9.04 -2.08 2.36
CA LEU A 200 -9.26 -0.64 2.41
C LEU A 200 -10.74 -0.36 2.48
N ARG A 201 -11.11 0.70 3.19
CA ARG A 201 -12.44 1.29 3.17
C ARG A 201 -12.31 2.81 3.00
N ALA A 202 -12.91 3.35 1.96
CA ALA A 202 -12.91 4.78 1.69
C ALA A 202 -14.34 5.32 1.55
N VAL A 203 -14.48 6.63 1.80
CA VAL A 203 -15.73 7.37 1.54
C VAL A 203 -15.56 8.11 0.22
N ALA A 204 -16.38 7.77 -0.77
CA ALA A 204 -16.42 8.48 -2.04
C ALA A 204 -17.09 9.85 -1.90
N THR A 205 -16.93 10.71 -2.91
CA THR A 205 -17.48 12.08 -2.92
C THR A 205 -19.00 12.15 -2.79
N ASP A 206 -19.72 11.11 -3.21
CA ASP A 206 -21.17 10.99 -3.06
C ASP A 206 -21.60 10.34 -1.73
N GLY A 207 -20.64 10.15 -0.79
CA GLY A 207 -20.86 9.52 0.51
C GLY A 207 -20.96 7.99 0.47
N SER A 208 -20.88 7.35 -0.70
CA SER A 208 -20.89 5.90 -0.77
C SER A 208 -19.57 5.30 -0.26
N ILE A 209 -19.67 4.09 0.28
CA ILE A 209 -18.51 3.36 0.78
C ILE A 209 -17.91 2.52 -0.36
N ILE A 210 -16.62 2.68 -0.55
CA ILE A 210 -15.78 1.82 -1.38
C ILE A 210 -14.98 0.90 -0.47
N GLU A 211 -15.05 -0.40 -0.73
CA GLU A 211 -14.31 -1.41 0.03
C GLU A 211 -13.41 -2.20 -0.90
N TYR A 212 -12.18 -2.43 -0.45
CA TYR A 212 -11.24 -3.37 -1.08
C TYR A 212 -11.15 -4.59 -0.19
N ARG A 213 -11.45 -5.76 -0.75
CA ARG A 213 -11.33 -7.05 -0.06
C ARG A 213 -10.31 -7.90 -0.79
N ARG A 214 -9.28 -8.34 -0.09
CA ARG A 214 -8.27 -9.23 -0.65
C ARG A 214 -8.89 -10.56 -1.07
N THR A 215 -8.50 -11.09 -2.24
CA THR A 215 -9.08 -12.32 -2.79
C THR A 215 -8.54 -13.58 -2.13
N ALA A 216 -7.28 -13.61 -1.77
CA ALA A 216 -6.59 -14.69 -1.01
C ALA A 216 -5.28 -14.16 -0.41
#